data_4d31338c8e24ba2a9f47afc783fe995d
#
_entry.id   4d31338c8e24ba2a9f47afc783fe995d
#
_cell.length_a   1.000
_cell.length_b   1.000
_cell.length_c   1.000
_cell.angle_alpha   90.00
_cell.angle_beta   90.00
_cell.angle_gamma   90.00
#
_symmetry.space_group_name_H-M   'P 1'
#
loop_
_entity.id
_entity.type
_entity.pdbx_description
1 polymer ?
#
loop_
_entity_poly.entity_id
_entity_poly.type
_entity_poly.pdbx_seq_one_letter_code
_entity_poly.pdbx_strand_id
1 'polypeptide(L)'
;MSQKGSAVVEFALVVPMVLALILGLVEVALVARTQLEVVNAAREGARQAAASPDPVDAVNAARNALGGHGASARVSVRRPDVVGSLAEVRVTVPYRVAAPLFGGVSVEIAARAAMRVER
;
A
#
# COMPACT_ATOMS: atom_id res chain seq x y z
N MET A 1 44.23 -12.84 23.77
CA MET A 1 43.20 -13.40 22.88
C MET A 1 43.82 -13.81 21.56
N SER A 2 43.49 -15.01 21.07
CA SER A 2 43.89 -15.42 19.74
C SER A 2 43.15 -14.59 18.70
N GLN A 3 43.72 -14.40 17.53
CA GLN A 3 43.07 -13.73 16.38
C GLN A 3 41.74 -14.41 15.97
N LYS A 4 41.64 -15.71 16.18
CA LYS A 4 40.41 -16.46 15.92
C LYS A 4 39.26 -16.06 16.82
N GLY A 5 39.52 -15.80 18.12
CA GLY A 5 38.53 -15.31 19.06
C GLY A 5 38.05 -13.89 18.72
N SER A 6 38.95 -13.01 18.28
CA SER A 6 38.61 -11.65 17.84
C SER A 6 37.74 -11.68 16.59
N ALA A 7 38.08 -12.52 15.61
CA ALA A 7 37.27 -12.67 14.38
C ALA A 7 35.85 -13.18 14.64
N VAL A 8 35.69 -14.13 15.59
CA VAL A 8 34.37 -14.63 15.99
C VAL A 8 33.53 -13.51 16.65
N VAL A 9 34.13 -12.72 17.53
CA VAL A 9 33.45 -11.60 18.19
C VAL A 9 33.05 -10.54 17.16
N GLU A 10 33.94 -10.18 16.25
CA GLU A 10 33.61 -9.24 15.16
C GLU A 10 32.46 -9.75 14.29
N PHE A 11 32.48 -11.02 13.90
CA PHE A 11 31.40 -11.64 13.16
C PHE A 11 30.08 -11.62 13.93
N ALA A 12 30.11 -11.95 15.22
CA ALA A 12 28.91 -11.94 16.07
C ALA A 12 28.30 -10.55 16.23
N LEU A 13 29.09 -9.49 16.15
CA LEU A 13 28.61 -8.11 16.19
C LEU A 13 28.02 -7.66 14.84
N VAL A 14 28.55 -8.17 13.73
CA VAL A 14 28.10 -7.80 12.38
C VAL A 14 26.81 -8.50 12.01
N VAL A 15 26.62 -9.76 12.41
CA VAL A 15 25.44 -10.55 12.03
C VAL A 15 24.11 -9.88 12.39
N PRO A 16 23.90 -9.34 13.61
CA PRO A 16 22.66 -8.64 13.92
C PRO A 16 22.41 -7.41 13.04
N MET A 17 23.45 -6.69 12.69
CA MET A 17 23.36 -5.51 11.81
C MET A 17 22.94 -5.91 10.39
N VAL A 18 23.55 -6.97 9.86
CA VAL A 18 23.20 -7.51 8.53
C VAL A 18 21.76 -8.03 8.52
N LEU A 19 21.35 -8.74 9.56
CA LEU A 19 19.97 -9.22 9.68
C LEU A 19 18.98 -8.05 9.74
N ALA A 20 19.27 -7.02 10.52
CA ALA A 20 18.44 -5.82 10.59
C ALA A 20 18.30 -5.14 9.22
N LEU A 21 19.42 -5.05 8.49
CA LEU A 21 19.41 -4.49 7.14
C LEU A 21 18.53 -5.32 6.17
N ILE A 22 18.68 -6.64 6.19
CA ILE A 22 17.87 -7.54 5.36
C ILE A 22 16.39 -7.40 5.70
N LEU A 23 16.04 -7.39 6.98
CA LEU A 23 14.65 -7.20 7.41
C LEU A 23 14.10 -5.85 6.94
N GLY A 24 14.90 -4.79 7.03
CA GLY A 24 14.52 -3.48 6.52
C GLY A 24 14.25 -3.47 5.01
N LEU A 25 15.09 -4.15 4.22
CA LEU A 25 14.90 -4.27 2.77
C LEU A 25 13.62 -5.05 2.43
N VAL A 26 13.35 -6.13 3.15
CA VAL A 26 12.10 -6.90 2.96
C VAL A 26 10.89 -6.03 3.27
N GLU A 27 10.94 -5.26 4.36
CA GLU A 27 9.85 -4.36 4.74
C GLU A 27 9.58 -3.30 3.66
N VAL A 28 10.63 -2.69 3.12
CA VAL A 28 10.50 -1.73 2.00
C VAL A 28 9.85 -2.39 0.79
N ALA A 29 10.24 -3.62 0.46
CA ALA A 29 9.66 -4.35 -0.66
C ALA A 29 8.16 -4.64 -0.45
N LEU A 30 7.76 -5.00 0.77
CA LEU A 30 6.36 -5.24 1.11
C LEU A 30 5.53 -3.96 1.04
N VAL A 31 6.04 -2.84 1.52
CA VAL A 31 5.39 -1.53 1.40
C VAL A 31 5.22 -1.14 -0.05
N ALA A 32 6.26 -1.29 -0.86
CA ALA A 32 6.21 -0.99 -2.30
C ALA A 32 5.16 -1.85 -3.02
N ARG A 33 5.07 -3.12 -2.69
CA ARG A 33 4.04 -4.02 -3.24
C ARG A 33 2.64 -3.54 -2.88
N THR A 34 2.41 -3.22 -1.62
CA THR A 34 1.12 -2.70 -1.15
C THR A 34 0.78 -1.37 -1.84
N GLN A 35 1.75 -0.50 -2.05
CA GLN A 35 1.55 0.74 -2.81
C GLN A 35 1.06 0.47 -4.23
N LEU A 36 1.62 -0.51 -4.93
CA LEU A 36 1.16 -0.91 -6.27
C LEU A 36 -0.28 -1.43 -6.24
N GLU A 37 -0.62 -2.24 -5.26
CA GLU A 37 -1.99 -2.75 -5.08
C GLU A 37 -2.98 -1.61 -4.85
N VAL A 38 -2.63 -0.63 -4.03
CA VAL A 38 -3.46 0.55 -3.74
C VAL A 38 -3.63 1.42 -5.00
N VAL A 39 -2.57 1.62 -5.76
CA VAL A 39 -2.63 2.35 -7.05
C VAL A 39 -3.56 1.65 -8.04
N ASN A 40 -3.45 0.33 -8.17
CA ASN A 40 -4.31 -0.45 -9.05
C ASN A 40 -5.78 -0.39 -8.60
N ALA A 41 -6.02 -0.46 -7.30
CA ALA A 41 -7.37 -0.34 -6.74
C ALA A 41 -7.99 1.04 -7.02
N ALA A 42 -7.22 2.10 -6.88
CA ALA A 42 -7.68 3.46 -7.19
C ALA A 42 -8.03 3.61 -8.68
N ARG A 43 -7.21 3.05 -9.56
CA ARG A 43 -7.48 3.05 -11.02
C ARG A 43 -8.72 2.26 -11.37
N GLU A 44 -8.89 1.08 -10.80
CA GLU A 44 -10.07 0.25 -11.04
C GLU A 44 -11.34 0.93 -10.51
N GLY A 45 -11.27 1.52 -9.33
CA GLY A 45 -12.36 2.32 -8.78
C GLY A 45 -12.70 3.53 -9.66
N ALA A 46 -11.71 4.25 -10.16
CA ALA A 46 -11.91 5.40 -11.05
C ALA A 46 -12.53 4.98 -12.40
N ARG A 47 -12.09 3.85 -12.94
CA ARG A 47 -12.68 3.29 -14.16
C ARG A 47 -14.17 2.99 -13.96
N GLN A 48 -14.52 2.37 -12.85
CA GLN A 48 -15.90 2.05 -12.52
C GLN A 48 -16.72 3.31 -12.24
N ALA A 49 -16.15 4.30 -11.54
CA ALA A 49 -16.82 5.57 -11.29
C ALA A 49 -17.12 6.35 -12.58
N ALA A 50 -16.24 6.26 -13.57
CA ALA A 50 -16.46 6.88 -14.89
C ALA A 50 -17.59 6.20 -15.68
N ALA A 51 -17.75 4.89 -15.52
CA ALA A 51 -18.69 4.08 -16.27
C ALA A 51 -20.06 3.95 -15.61
N SER A 52 -20.15 4.04 -14.29
CA SER A 52 -21.40 3.83 -13.53
C SER A 52 -21.76 5.08 -12.74
N PRO A 53 -23.05 5.48 -12.75
CA PRO A 53 -23.53 6.60 -11.92
C PRO A 53 -23.60 6.27 -10.43
N ASP A 54 -23.57 5.00 -10.02
CA ASP A 54 -23.61 4.60 -8.62
C ASP A 54 -22.20 4.58 -8.03
N PRO A 55 -21.88 5.45 -7.03
CA PRO A 55 -20.58 5.46 -6.39
C PRO A 55 -20.26 4.18 -5.60
N VAL A 56 -21.27 3.39 -5.20
CA VAL A 56 -21.07 2.10 -4.53
C VAL A 56 -20.34 1.10 -5.44
N ASP A 57 -20.61 1.12 -6.74
CA ASP A 57 -19.91 0.28 -7.70
C ASP A 57 -18.42 0.56 -7.72
N ALA A 58 -18.02 1.83 -7.67
CA ALA A 58 -16.63 2.23 -7.61
C ALA A 58 -15.96 1.81 -6.30
N VAL A 59 -16.64 1.96 -5.17
CA VAL A 59 -16.14 1.51 -3.87
C VAL A 59 -15.91 0.01 -3.86
N ASN A 60 -16.87 -0.76 -4.35
CA ASN A 60 -16.78 -2.22 -4.41
C ASN A 60 -15.66 -2.68 -5.36
N ALA A 61 -15.51 -2.03 -6.51
CA ALA A 61 -14.44 -2.35 -7.46
C ALA A 61 -13.05 -2.11 -6.84
N ALA A 62 -12.86 -0.99 -6.14
CA ALA A 62 -11.61 -0.69 -5.46
C ALA A 62 -11.31 -1.70 -4.33
N ARG A 63 -12.30 -2.02 -3.51
CA ARG A 63 -12.14 -3.00 -2.42
C ARG A 63 -11.82 -4.39 -2.94
N ASN A 64 -12.49 -4.83 -4.00
CA ASN A 64 -12.23 -6.15 -4.62
C ASN A 64 -10.82 -6.22 -5.21
N ALA A 65 -10.32 -5.14 -5.79
CA ALA A 65 -8.96 -5.07 -6.32
C ALA A 65 -7.88 -5.16 -5.23
N LEU A 66 -8.20 -4.76 -3.99
CA LEU A 66 -7.29 -4.83 -2.84
C LEU A 66 -7.20 -6.22 -2.21
N GLY A 67 -8.15 -7.12 -2.49
CA GLY A 67 -8.18 -8.45 -1.89
C GLY A 67 -8.24 -8.39 -0.36
N GLY A 68 -7.25 -8.97 0.32
CA GLY A 68 -7.21 -9.02 1.78
C GLY A 68 -7.13 -7.66 2.48
N HIS A 69 -6.69 -6.62 1.80
CA HIS A 69 -6.64 -5.25 2.35
C HIS A 69 -7.96 -4.50 2.20
N GLY A 70 -8.91 -5.05 1.44
CA GLY A 70 -10.17 -4.37 1.12
C GLY A 70 -11.02 -4.03 2.34
N ALA A 71 -11.06 -4.90 3.36
CA ALA A 71 -11.87 -4.71 4.56
C ALA A 71 -11.41 -3.52 5.43
N SER A 72 -10.10 -3.25 5.45
CA SER A 72 -9.51 -2.16 6.24
C SER A 72 -9.30 -0.87 5.42
N ALA A 73 -9.51 -0.93 4.11
CA ALA A 73 -9.32 0.20 3.22
C ALA A 73 -10.41 1.25 3.37
N ARG A 74 -10.00 2.51 3.30
CA ARG A 74 -10.92 3.64 3.14
C ARG A 74 -10.95 4.05 1.67
N VAL A 75 -12.13 4.04 1.07
CA VAL A 75 -12.33 4.42 -0.31
C VAL A 75 -13.25 5.62 -0.35
N SER A 76 -12.79 6.72 -0.90
CA SER A 76 -13.62 7.90 -1.16
C SER A 76 -13.78 8.10 -2.67
N VAL A 77 -15.02 8.37 -3.08
CA VAL A 77 -15.37 8.58 -4.48
C VAL A 77 -15.98 9.97 -4.64
N ARG A 78 -15.42 10.73 -5.54
CA ARG A 78 -15.96 12.02 -5.95
C ARG A 78 -16.34 11.94 -7.42
N ARG A 79 -17.62 11.86 -7.69
CA ARG A 79 -18.14 11.73 -9.04
C ARG A 79 -19.13 12.85 -9.33
N PRO A 80 -18.75 13.84 -10.18
CA PRO A 80 -19.72 14.81 -10.68
C PRO A 80 -20.73 14.16 -11.62
N ASP A 81 -21.95 14.69 -11.66
CA ASP A 81 -23.00 14.17 -12.53
C ASP A 81 -22.85 14.62 -13.99
N VAL A 82 -21.88 15.47 -14.28
CA VAL A 82 -21.66 16.04 -15.59
C VAL A 82 -20.72 15.15 -16.40
N VAL A 83 -21.18 14.68 -17.56
CA VAL A 83 -20.37 13.92 -18.53
C VAL A 83 -19.18 14.77 -18.98
N GLY A 84 -17.99 14.17 -19.04
CA GLY A 84 -16.75 14.86 -19.36
C GLY A 84 -15.99 15.44 -18.18
N SER A 85 -16.63 15.53 -16.99
CA SER A 85 -15.96 15.88 -15.73
C SER A 85 -15.12 14.74 -15.21
N LEU A 86 -14.15 15.06 -14.34
CA LEU A 86 -13.28 14.03 -13.74
C LEU A 86 -13.96 13.40 -12.52
N ALA A 87 -14.10 12.10 -12.54
CA ALA A 87 -14.39 11.30 -11.36
C ALA A 87 -13.06 10.93 -10.67
N GLU A 88 -12.98 11.14 -9.39
CA GLU A 88 -11.77 10.85 -8.59
C GLU A 88 -12.08 9.80 -7.54
N VAL A 89 -11.19 8.81 -7.44
CA VAL A 89 -11.24 7.79 -6.40
C VAL A 89 -9.95 7.84 -5.62
N ARG A 90 -10.07 7.93 -4.30
CA ARG A 90 -8.97 7.88 -3.35
C ARG A 90 -9.07 6.63 -2.51
N VAL A 91 -8.00 5.86 -2.46
CA VAL A 91 -7.90 4.65 -1.66
C VAL A 91 -6.80 4.82 -0.63
N THR A 92 -7.10 4.54 0.62
CA THR A 92 -6.15 4.59 1.72
C THR A 92 -6.19 3.27 2.48
N VAL A 93 -5.03 2.63 2.63
CA VAL A 93 -4.89 1.37 3.36
C VAL A 93 -3.93 1.59 4.52
N PRO A 94 -4.31 1.26 5.77
CA PRO A 94 -3.37 1.24 6.88
C PRO A 94 -2.45 0.03 6.73
N TYR A 95 -1.14 0.26 6.73
CA TYR A 95 -0.13 -0.78 6.69
C TYR A 95 0.63 -0.82 8.00
N ARG A 96 0.65 -1.97 8.66
CA ARG A 96 1.39 -2.16 9.89
C ARG A 96 2.78 -2.68 9.55
N VAL A 97 3.79 -1.95 10.00
CA VAL A 97 5.19 -2.36 9.85
C VAL A 97 5.44 -3.57 10.74
N ALA A 98 5.82 -4.69 10.13
CA ALA A 98 6.00 -5.97 10.83
C ALA A 98 7.38 -6.12 11.48
N ALA A 99 8.33 -5.24 11.18
CA ALA A 99 9.68 -5.33 11.72
C ALA A 99 9.67 -5.21 13.26
N PRO A 100 10.34 -6.11 14.00
CA PRO A 100 10.32 -6.09 15.47
C PRO A 100 10.84 -4.80 16.07
N LEU A 101 11.79 -4.12 15.39
CA LEU A 101 12.36 -2.84 15.82
C LEU A 101 11.39 -1.66 15.67
N PHE A 102 10.38 -1.79 14.82
CA PHE A 102 9.39 -0.77 14.52
C PHE A 102 7.96 -1.24 14.88
N GLY A 103 7.86 -2.26 15.74
CA GLY A 103 6.59 -2.87 16.11
C GLY A 103 5.57 -1.85 16.61
N GLY A 104 4.37 -1.93 16.06
CA GLY A 104 3.27 -1.04 16.41
C GLY A 104 3.20 0.25 15.58
N VAL A 105 4.17 0.54 14.72
CA VAL A 105 4.09 1.67 13.78
C VAL A 105 3.20 1.27 12.61
N SER A 106 2.17 2.06 12.35
CA SER A 106 1.35 1.92 11.16
C SER A 106 1.57 3.12 10.23
N VAL A 107 1.65 2.84 8.95
CA VAL A 107 1.80 3.84 7.88
C VAL A 107 0.57 3.78 7.00
N GLU A 108 0.02 4.92 6.64
CA GLU A 108 -1.07 4.98 5.67
C GLU A 108 -0.51 5.00 4.25
N ILE A 109 -0.93 4.04 3.44
CA ILE A 109 -0.60 3.97 2.02
C ILE A 109 -1.81 4.45 1.24
N ALA A 110 -1.66 5.54 0.51
CA ALA A 110 -2.74 6.16 -0.22
C ALA A 110 -2.39 6.34 -1.70
N ALA A 111 -3.41 6.21 -2.54
CA ALA A 111 -3.34 6.55 -3.95
C ALA A 111 -4.67 7.13 -4.41
N ARG A 112 -4.62 7.93 -5.46
CA ARG A 112 -5.82 8.45 -6.10
C ARG A 112 -5.68 8.31 -7.62
N ALA A 113 -6.81 8.11 -8.26
CA ALA A 113 -6.89 8.08 -9.70
C ALA A 113 -8.13 8.86 -10.14
N ALA A 114 -8.08 9.44 -11.33
CA ALA A 114 -9.18 10.18 -11.89
C ALA A 114 -9.42 9.73 -13.33
N MET A 115 -10.69 9.62 -13.71
CA MET A 115 -11.10 9.33 -15.08
C MET A 115 -12.28 10.21 -15.45
N ARG A 116 -12.43 10.49 -16.74
CA ARG A 116 -13.56 11.27 -17.23
C ARG A 116 -14.84 10.47 -17.15
N VAL A 117 -15.88 11.12 -16.68
CA VAL A 117 -17.22 10.53 -16.63
C VAL A 117 -17.73 10.33 -18.06
N GLU A 118 -18.10 9.09 -18.39
CA GLU A 118 -18.57 8.70 -19.72
C GLU A 118 -20.10 8.68 -19.82
N ARG A 119 -20.78 8.56 -18.69
CA ARG A 119 -22.24 8.46 -18.60
C ARG A 119 -22.82 9.24 -17.43
#